data_d9e7a3cc06398eee841b87d357ca2fe1
#
_entry.id   d9e7a3cc06398eee841b87d357ca2fe1
#
_cell.length_a   1.000
_cell.length_b   1.000
_cell.length_c   1.000
_cell.angle_alpha   90.00
_cell.angle_beta   90.00
_cell.angle_gamma   90.00
#
_symmetry.space_group_name_H-M   'P 1'
#
loop_
_entity.id
_entity.type
_entity.pdbx_description
1 polymer ?
#
loop_
_entity_poly.entity_id
_entity_poly.type
_entity_poly.pdbx_seq_one_letter_code
_entity_poly.pdbx_strand_id
1 'polypeptide(L)'
;VDADGLRSLTFACATSAEERLARRLGLNAVRVGLRVANGVPEGRLVSFGLAGSLGELRVGDVLDATRVVDETGTTLWEGPGLGVRGARVGVVLGGDILVHDAAERARLQEASGADAVDMESGVLARSGRLAGVVRAISDDAGSAVAGVDGTVHADGRTNVAGLLRWIATRRGDALASIRDALRALKALEQAVAT
;
A
#
# COMPACT_ATOMS: atom_id res chain seq x y z
N VAL A 1 8.11 -15.41 8.96
CA VAL A 1 8.96 -14.76 9.99
C VAL A 1 8.27 -14.97 11.33
N ASP A 2 9.00 -15.36 12.37
CA ASP A 2 8.43 -15.48 13.73
C ASP A 2 8.17 -14.10 14.36
N ALA A 3 7.44 -14.10 15.50
CA ALA A 3 7.01 -12.84 16.14
C ALA A 3 8.19 -11.96 16.59
N ASP A 4 9.33 -12.55 16.94
CA ASP A 4 10.52 -11.81 17.34
C ASP A 4 11.24 -11.19 16.14
N GLY A 5 11.24 -11.88 15.00
CA GLY A 5 11.72 -11.35 13.72
C GLY A 5 10.91 -10.13 13.24
N LEU A 6 9.59 -10.15 13.39
CA LEU A 6 8.73 -9.00 13.03
C LEU A 6 9.00 -7.78 13.92
N ARG A 7 9.29 -7.98 15.21
CA ARG A 7 9.59 -6.89 16.16
C ARG A 7 10.89 -6.15 15.86
N SER A 8 11.83 -6.79 15.16
CA SER A 8 13.09 -6.17 14.74
C SER A 8 12.95 -5.29 13.50
N LEU A 9 11.78 -5.31 12.84
CA LEU A 9 11.51 -4.57 11.62
C LEU A 9 10.79 -3.25 11.93
N THR A 10 11.01 -2.23 11.10
CA THR A 10 10.28 -0.97 11.14
C THR A 10 9.25 -0.96 10.01
N PHE A 11 7.98 -0.85 10.36
CA PHE A 11 6.86 -0.82 9.41
C PHE A 11 6.65 0.61 8.91
N ALA A 12 7.03 0.85 7.67
CA ALA A 12 6.91 2.13 6.99
C ALA A 12 5.49 2.27 6.41
N CYS A 13 4.71 3.20 6.96
CA CYS A 13 3.32 3.44 6.64
C CYS A 13 3.16 4.79 5.93
N ALA A 14 2.43 4.85 4.83
CA ALA A 14 2.21 6.10 4.10
C ALA A 14 1.31 7.06 4.90
N THR A 15 0.25 6.52 5.53
CA THR A 15 -0.81 7.30 6.14
C THR A 15 -0.92 7.11 7.66
N SER A 16 -1.60 8.07 8.32
CA SER A 16 -1.91 7.97 9.75
C SER A 16 -2.82 6.78 10.09
N ALA A 17 -3.66 6.34 9.15
CA ALA A 17 -4.55 5.19 9.35
C ALA A 17 -3.77 3.88 9.42
N GLU A 18 -2.85 3.70 8.48
CA GLU A 18 -1.96 2.53 8.42
C GLU A 18 -1.01 2.48 9.63
N GLU A 19 -0.41 3.63 9.99
CA GLU A 19 0.46 3.73 11.18
C GLU A 19 -0.29 3.33 12.45
N ARG A 20 -1.51 3.86 12.66
CA ARG A 20 -2.34 3.49 13.81
C ARG A 20 -2.71 2.02 13.83
N LEU A 21 -3.02 1.44 12.67
CA LEU A 21 -3.27 0.01 12.54
C LEU A 21 -2.05 -0.80 12.94
N ALA A 22 -0.89 -0.54 12.35
CA ALA A 22 0.34 -1.26 12.65
C ALA A 22 0.71 -1.17 14.14
N ARG A 23 0.57 0.01 14.75
CA ARG A 23 0.82 0.19 16.20
C ARG A 23 -0.17 -0.58 17.08
N ARG A 24 -1.45 -0.68 16.71
CA ARG A 24 -2.43 -1.50 17.44
C ARG A 24 -2.09 -2.99 17.40
N LEU A 25 -1.45 -3.44 16.32
CA LEU A 25 -0.93 -4.81 16.17
C LEU A 25 0.39 -5.04 16.92
N GLY A 26 0.90 -4.05 17.67
CA GLY A 26 2.15 -4.14 18.41
C GLY A 26 3.41 -4.04 17.54
N LEU A 27 3.28 -3.60 16.28
CA LEU A 27 4.40 -3.44 15.36
C LEU A 27 5.11 -2.10 15.60
N ASN A 28 6.44 -2.08 15.38
CA ASN A 28 7.22 -0.85 15.38
C ASN A 28 6.95 -0.06 14.08
N ALA A 29 6.02 0.88 14.11
CA ALA A 29 5.53 1.59 12.93
C ALA A 29 5.93 3.07 12.91
N VAL A 30 6.32 3.53 11.72
CA VAL A 30 6.70 4.92 11.44
C VAL A 30 5.94 5.41 10.20
N ARG A 31 5.38 6.63 10.30
CA ARG A 31 4.73 7.27 9.16
C ARG A 31 5.75 7.95 8.25
N VAL A 32 5.90 7.42 7.04
CA VAL A 32 6.81 7.94 6.02
C VAL A 32 6.16 8.99 5.11
N GLY A 33 4.83 9.13 5.14
CA GLY A 33 4.09 10.00 4.24
C GLY A 33 3.95 9.42 2.83
N LEU A 34 3.13 10.08 2.02
CA LEU A 34 2.97 9.70 0.61
C LEU A 34 4.32 9.89 -0.12
N ARG A 35 4.67 8.95 -0.99
CA ARG A 35 5.96 8.97 -1.72
C ARG A 35 7.17 9.07 -0.79
N VAL A 36 7.03 8.63 0.46
CA VAL A 36 8.08 8.74 1.49
C VAL A 36 8.48 10.20 1.77
N ALA A 37 7.52 11.13 1.74
CA ALA A 37 7.77 12.58 1.92
C ALA A 37 8.41 12.95 3.26
N ASN A 38 8.26 12.11 4.31
CA ASN A 38 8.89 12.32 5.62
C ASN A 38 10.31 11.69 5.72
N GLY A 39 10.83 11.16 4.61
CA GLY A 39 12.13 10.50 4.54
C GLY A 39 12.09 9.00 4.86
N VAL A 40 13.17 8.32 4.50
CA VAL A 40 13.36 6.87 4.72
C VAL A 40 13.82 6.62 6.15
N PRO A 41 13.10 5.83 6.97
CA PRO A 41 13.50 5.52 8.34
C PRO A 41 14.78 4.68 8.39
N GLU A 42 15.43 4.68 9.55
CA GLU A 42 16.57 3.81 9.84
C GLU A 42 16.13 2.34 10.04
N GLY A 43 17.09 1.41 9.91
CA GLY A 43 16.88 -0.02 10.13
C GLY A 43 16.32 -0.78 8.94
N ARG A 44 15.88 -2.01 9.17
CA ARG A 44 15.25 -2.88 8.17
C ARG A 44 13.76 -2.56 8.08
N LEU A 45 13.28 -2.32 6.87
CA LEU A 45 11.96 -1.74 6.63
C LEU A 45 10.98 -2.76 6.04
N VAL A 46 9.74 -2.69 6.48
CA VAL A 46 8.59 -3.31 5.80
C VAL A 46 7.74 -2.20 5.20
N SER A 47 7.51 -2.22 3.91
CA SER A 47 6.51 -1.36 3.27
C SER A 47 5.12 -1.89 3.61
N PHE A 48 4.33 -1.14 4.41
CA PHE A 48 3.09 -1.63 4.99
C PHE A 48 1.94 -0.66 4.76
N GLY A 49 0.85 -1.13 4.16
CA GLY A 49 -0.32 -0.30 3.91
C GLY A 49 -1.22 -0.79 2.80
N LEU A 50 -1.83 0.17 2.09
CA LEU A 50 -2.76 -0.07 1.00
C LEU A 50 -2.07 0.00 -0.35
N ALA A 51 -2.69 -0.65 -1.36
CA ALA A 51 -2.28 -0.62 -2.75
C ALA A 51 -3.48 -0.74 -3.68
N GLY A 52 -3.33 -0.26 -4.93
CA GLY A 52 -4.28 -0.52 -6.00
C GLY A 52 -3.97 -1.84 -6.71
N SER A 53 -4.99 -2.60 -7.10
CA SER A 53 -4.84 -3.79 -7.95
C SER A 53 -4.50 -3.40 -9.39
N LEU A 54 -3.58 -4.09 -10.01
CA LEU A 54 -3.34 -4.00 -11.47
C LEU A 54 -4.01 -5.14 -12.23
N GLY A 55 -4.34 -6.26 -11.57
CA GLY A 55 -4.85 -7.46 -12.21
C GLY A 55 -6.04 -8.08 -11.49
N GLU A 56 -5.87 -9.34 -11.06
CA GLU A 56 -6.95 -10.18 -10.53
C GLU A 56 -7.27 -9.96 -9.05
N LEU A 57 -6.42 -9.22 -8.33
CA LEU A 57 -6.63 -8.96 -6.92
C LEU A 57 -7.88 -8.10 -6.71
N ARG A 58 -8.64 -8.39 -5.65
CA ARG A 58 -9.87 -7.69 -5.29
C ARG A 58 -9.71 -6.89 -4.00
N VAL A 59 -10.57 -5.91 -3.83
CA VAL A 59 -10.63 -5.13 -2.58
C VAL A 59 -10.76 -6.06 -1.37
N GLY A 60 -9.78 -5.96 -0.48
CA GLY A 60 -9.65 -6.79 0.72
C GLY A 60 -8.72 -8.01 0.55
N ASP A 61 -8.21 -8.30 -0.65
CA ASP A 61 -7.10 -9.25 -0.78
C ASP A 61 -5.85 -8.66 -0.13
N VAL A 62 -5.03 -9.52 0.48
CA VAL A 62 -3.73 -9.13 1.05
C VAL A 62 -2.62 -9.75 0.21
N LEU A 63 -1.63 -8.94 -0.12
CA LEU A 63 -0.43 -9.31 -0.87
C LEU A 63 0.79 -9.27 0.04
N ASP A 64 1.49 -10.38 0.16
CA ASP A 64 2.83 -10.51 0.74
C ASP A 64 3.82 -10.56 -0.43
N ALA A 65 4.34 -9.41 -0.84
CA ALA A 65 5.11 -9.33 -2.05
C ALA A 65 6.53 -9.88 -1.87
N THR A 66 6.98 -10.64 -2.85
CA THR A 66 8.35 -11.16 -2.95
C THR A 66 9.22 -10.33 -3.88
N ARG A 67 8.65 -9.40 -4.61
CA ARG A 67 9.36 -8.52 -5.54
C ARG A 67 8.72 -7.14 -5.64
N VAL A 68 9.56 -6.12 -5.74
CA VAL A 68 9.17 -4.76 -6.12
C VAL A 68 9.83 -4.44 -7.45
N VAL A 69 9.03 -3.96 -8.40
CA VAL A 69 9.48 -3.57 -9.74
C VAL A 69 9.18 -2.11 -10.02
N ASP A 70 9.84 -1.53 -11.02
CA ASP A 70 9.45 -0.25 -11.60
C ASP A 70 8.45 -0.43 -12.75
N GLU A 71 8.09 0.68 -13.40
CA GLU A 71 7.10 0.74 -14.49
C GLU A 71 7.51 -0.07 -15.73
N THR A 72 8.79 -0.39 -15.88
CA THR A 72 9.35 -1.20 -16.97
C THR A 72 9.50 -2.67 -16.63
N GLY A 73 9.15 -3.07 -15.38
CA GLY A 73 9.35 -4.42 -14.86
C GLY A 73 10.76 -4.66 -14.33
N THR A 74 11.63 -3.63 -14.28
CA THR A 74 12.96 -3.77 -13.70
C THR A 74 12.84 -4.01 -12.19
N THR A 75 13.48 -5.08 -11.69
CA THR A 75 13.45 -5.42 -10.26
C THR A 75 14.24 -4.41 -9.43
N LEU A 76 13.56 -3.80 -8.46
CA LEU A 76 14.14 -2.87 -7.48
C LEU A 76 14.48 -3.58 -6.16
N TRP A 77 13.74 -4.62 -5.82
CA TRP A 77 13.93 -5.45 -4.64
C TRP A 77 13.32 -6.83 -4.84
N GLU A 78 13.95 -7.85 -4.26
CA GLU A 78 13.45 -9.22 -4.19
C GLU A 78 13.76 -9.81 -2.82
N GLY A 79 12.82 -10.60 -2.28
CA GLY A 79 12.93 -11.23 -0.97
C GLY A 79 11.92 -12.35 -0.78
N PRO A 80 12.04 -13.14 0.31
CA PRO A 80 11.24 -14.35 0.52
C PRO A 80 9.77 -14.09 0.91
N GLY A 81 9.36 -12.82 1.04
CA GLY A 81 8.11 -12.46 1.71
C GLY A 81 8.18 -12.61 3.23
N LEU A 82 7.15 -12.20 3.92
CA LEU A 82 7.08 -12.26 5.40
C LEU A 82 6.30 -13.48 5.92
N GLY A 83 5.67 -14.25 5.03
CA GLY A 83 4.85 -15.42 5.40
C GLY A 83 3.51 -15.03 6.03
N VAL A 84 2.92 -13.93 5.59
CA VAL A 84 1.64 -13.44 6.11
C VAL A 84 0.53 -14.44 5.80
N ARG A 85 -0.20 -14.87 6.83
CA ARG A 85 -1.22 -15.91 6.70
C ARG A 85 -2.38 -15.47 5.80
N GLY A 86 -2.71 -16.32 4.82
CA GLY A 86 -3.81 -16.06 3.88
C GLY A 86 -3.53 -14.97 2.85
N ALA A 87 -2.35 -14.36 2.87
CA ALA A 87 -1.94 -13.43 1.84
C ALA A 87 -1.57 -14.17 0.54
N ARG A 88 -1.80 -13.53 -0.58
CA ARG A 88 -1.26 -13.96 -1.87
C ARG A 88 0.20 -13.54 -1.98
N VAL A 89 1.00 -14.38 -2.62
CA VAL A 89 2.38 -14.05 -2.97
C VAL A 89 2.41 -13.42 -4.35
N GLY A 90 3.16 -12.33 -4.54
CA GLY A 90 3.19 -11.66 -5.84
C GLY A 90 4.16 -10.49 -5.93
N VAL A 91 3.88 -9.57 -6.84
CA VAL A 91 4.77 -8.48 -7.26
C VAL A 91 4.07 -7.14 -7.08
N VAL A 92 4.80 -6.15 -6.54
CA VAL A 92 4.33 -4.76 -6.41
C VAL A 92 5.09 -3.85 -7.37
N LEU A 93 4.37 -3.06 -8.15
CA LEU A 93 4.90 -1.91 -8.86
C LEU A 93 5.06 -0.77 -7.85
N GLY A 94 6.29 -0.38 -7.55
CA GLY A 94 6.60 0.76 -6.69
C GLY A 94 6.89 2.01 -7.52
N GLY A 95 5.86 2.77 -7.90
CA GLY A 95 5.98 3.92 -8.78
C GLY A 95 5.18 5.13 -8.31
N ASP A 96 5.56 6.33 -8.77
CA ASP A 96 4.81 7.57 -8.49
C ASP A 96 3.61 7.71 -9.45
N ILE A 97 2.75 6.70 -9.46
CA ILE A 97 1.62 6.60 -10.38
C ILE A 97 0.34 6.50 -9.57
N LEU A 98 -0.63 7.33 -9.93
CA LEU A 98 -2.01 7.18 -9.53
C LEU A 98 -2.78 6.61 -10.72
N VAL A 99 -3.29 5.40 -10.59
CA VAL A 99 -3.99 4.71 -11.68
C VAL A 99 -5.45 5.09 -11.69
N HIS A 100 -5.93 5.68 -12.78
CA HIS A 100 -7.28 6.25 -12.85
C HIS A 100 -8.31 5.36 -13.52
N ASP A 101 -7.89 4.48 -14.43
CA ASP A 101 -8.80 3.66 -15.21
C ASP A 101 -8.30 2.23 -15.49
N ALA A 102 -9.19 1.39 -15.99
CA ALA A 102 -8.90 -0.02 -16.25
C ALA A 102 -7.88 -0.23 -17.40
N ALA A 103 -7.84 0.66 -18.39
CA ALA A 103 -6.90 0.53 -19.49
C ALA A 103 -5.47 0.83 -19.05
N GLU A 104 -5.30 1.84 -18.19
CA GLU A 104 -4.01 2.17 -17.58
C GLU A 104 -3.54 1.03 -16.67
N ARG A 105 -4.42 0.43 -15.87
CA ARG A 105 -4.11 -0.76 -15.05
C ARG A 105 -3.58 -1.91 -15.90
N ALA A 106 -4.30 -2.26 -16.97
CA ALA A 106 -3.90 -3.34 -17.87
C ALA A 106 -2.54 -3.06 -18.53
N ARG A 107 -2.30 -1.83 -18.99
CA ARG A 107 -1.04 -1.42 -19.59
C ARG A 107 0.12 -1.52 -18.60
N LEU A 108 -0.06 -1.08 -17.35
CA LEU A 108 0.96 -1.16 -16.32
C LEU A 108 1.23 -2.61 -15.91
N GLN A 109 0.19 -3.43 -15.81
CA GLN A 109 0.35 -4.86 -15.53
C GLN A 109 1.13 -5.56 -16.64
N GLU A 110 0.79 -5.31 -17.91
CA GLU A 110 1.49 -5.89 -19.05
C GLU A 110 2.97 -5.48 -19.09
N ALA A 111 3.25 -4.20 -18.86
CA ALA A 111 4.62 -3.67 -18.91
C ALA A 111 5.48 -4.12 -17.72
N SER A 112 4.92 -4.19 -16.51
CA SER A 112 5.67 -4.45 -15.27
C SER A 112 5.59 -5.89 -14.78
N GLY A 113 4.54 -6.63 -15.16
CA GLY A 113 4.22 -7.94 -14.60
C GLY A 113 3.82 -7.90 -13.13
N ALA A 114 3.39 -6.72 -12.62
CA ALA A 114 3.01 -6.55 -11.23
C ALA A 114 1.52 -6.83 -10.99
N ASP A 115 1.19 -7.31 -9.78
CA ASP A 115 -0.17 -7.60 -9.34
C ASP A 115 -0.85 -6.39 -8.70
N ALA A 116 -0.04 -5.51 -8.09
CA ALA A 116 -0.52 -4.30 -7.40
C ALA A 116 0.45 -3.13 -7.58
N VAL A 117 -0.02 -1.92 -7.32
CA VAL A 117 0.76 -0.68 -7.40
C VAL A 117 0.65 0.13 -6.10
N ASP A 118 1.77 0.69 -5.66
CA ASP A 118 1.85 1.67 -4.57
C ASP A 118 2.89 2.76 -4.87
N MET A 119 2.92 3.79 -4.03
CA MET A 119 3.79 4.95 -4.22
C MET A 119 5.04 4.95 -3.33
N GLU A 120 5.18 4.02 -2.40
CA GLU A 120 6.23 4.01 -1.38
C GLU A 120 7.25 2.90 -1.58
N SER A 121 6.82 1.70 -1.98
CA SER A 121 7.67 0.50 -2.05
C SER A 121 8.88 0.68 -2.95
N GLY A 122 8.75 1.42 -4.06
CA GLY A 122 9.86 1.71 -4.96
C GLY A 122 10.94 2.59 -4.32
N VAL A 123 10.55 3.61 -3.57
CA VAL A 123 11.49 4.49 -2.84
C VAL A 123 12.17 3.72 -1.72
N LEU A 124 11.41 2.92 -0.96
CA LEU A 124 11.93 2.09 0.13
C LEU A 124 12.87 0.99 -0.41
N ALA A 125 12.56 0.40 -1.56
CA ALA A 125 13.41 -0.58 -2.22
C ALA A 125 14.77 0.01 -2.60
N ARG A 126 14.79 1.20 -3.22
CA ARG A 126 16.02 1.88 -3.62
C ARG A 126 16.90 2.30 -2.43
N SER A 127 16.36 2.36 -1.21
CA SER A 127 17.15 2.63 0.00
C SER A 127 18.09 1.48 0.40
N GLY A 128 17.91 0.29 -0.16
CA GLY A 128 18.64 -0.93 0.22
C GLY A 128 18.25 -1.49 1.59
N ARG A 129 17.22 -0.94 2.24
CA ARG A 129 16.79 -1.34 3.59
C ARG A 129 15.49 -2.15 3.61
N LEU A 130 14.82 -2.33 2.46
CA LEU A 130 13.58 -3.07 2.38
C LEU A 130 13.78 -4.54 2.72
N ALA A 131 12.97 -5.06 3.63
CA ALA A 131 13.02 -6.44 4.12
C ALA A 131 11.71 -7.21 3.81
N GLY A 132 10.64 -6.49 3.44
CA GLY A 132 9.36 -7.07 3.08
C GLY A 132 8.36 -6.02 2.63
N VAL A 133 7.29 -6.48 1.97
CA VAL A 133 6.18 -5.62 1.52
C VAL A 133 4.88 -6.34 1.78
N VAL A 134 3.98 -5.71 2.56
CA VAL A 134 2.64 -6.22 2.82
C VAL A 134 1.63 -5.16 2.44
N ARG A 135 0.75 -5.48 1.51
CA ARG A 135 -0.28 -4.57 0.99
C ARG A 135 -1.66 -5.20 1.04
N ALA A 136 -2.66 -4.42 1.45
CA ALA A 136 -4.04 -4.79 1.23
C ALA A 136 -4.62 -3.97 0.07
N ILE A 137 -5.40 -4.62 -0.77
CA ILE A 137 -5.98 -3.98 -1.95
C ILE A 137 -7.15 -3.09 -1.53
N SER A 138 -7.04 -1.79 -1.79
CA SER A 138 -8.05 -0.78 -1.50
C SER A 138 -8.91 -0.41 -2.71
N ASP A 139 -8.43 -0.69 -3.90
CA ASP A 139 -9.12 -0.41 -5.16
C ASP A 139 -8.73 -1.41 -6.25
N ASP A 140 -9.67 -1.76 -7.08
CA ASP A 140 -9.52 -2.67 -8.21
C ASP A 140 -10.09 -2.06 -9.50
N ALA A 141 -10.13 -2.85 -10.57
CA ALA A 141 -10.60 -2.39 -11.87
C ALA A 141 -12.05 -1.85 -11.90
N GLY A 142 -12.86 -2.21 -10.90
CA GLY A 142 -14.23 -1.71 -10.72
C GLY A 142 -14.33 -0.48 -9.83
N SER A 143 -13.23 -0.03 -9.23
CA SER A 143 -13.21 1.08 -8.27
C SER A 143 -12.92 2.41 -8.96
N ALA A 144 -13.76 3.42 -8.73
CA ALA A 144 -13.52 4.79 -9.19
C ALA A 144 -12.62 5.53 -8.19
N VAL A 145 -11.31 5.59 -8.44
CA VAL A 145 -10.33 6.26 -7.56
C VAL A 145 -10.24 7.77 -7.79
N ALA A 146 -11.11 8.34 -8.63
CA ALA A 146 -11.04 9.74 -9.01
C ALA A 146 -11.21 10.70 -7.83
N GLY A 147 -10.20 11.52 -7.54
CA GLY A 147 -10.29 12.65 -6.61
C GLY A 147 -9.84 12.38 -5.17
N VAL A 148 -9.19 11.26 -4.89
CA VAL A 148 -8.61 10.93 -3.57
C VAL A 148 -7.39 11.81 -3.24
N ASP A 149 -6.73 12.38 -4.24
CA ASP A 149 -5.49 13.16 -4.14
C ASP A 149 -5.52 14.31 -3.12
N GLY A 150 -6.70 14.90 -2.89
CA GLY A 150 -6.85 15.99 -1.93
C GLY A 150 -7.21 15.56 -0.51
N THR A 151 -7.37 14.26 -0.22
CA THR A 151 -7.86 13.77 1.08
C THR A 151 -6.76 13.48 2.09
N VAL A 152 -5.52 13.40 1.63
CA VAL A 152 -4.33 13.16 2.46
C VAL A 152 -3.26 14.20 2.12
N HIS A 153 -2.60 14.76 3.15
CA HIS A 153 -1.41 15.61 2.97
C HIS A 153 -0.19 14.76 2.60
N ALA A 154 0.82 15.39 2.00
CA ALA A 154 2.07 14.71 1.63
C ALA A 154 2.72 13.97 2.82
N ASP A 155 2.62 14.52 4.03
CA ASP A 155 3.12 13.91 5.27
C ASP A 155 2.28 12.73 5.79
N GLY A 156 1.26 12.31 5.04
CA GLY A 156 0.38 11.18 5.38
C GLY A 156 -0.73 11.49 6.39
N ARG A 157 -0.91 12.77 6.80
CA ARG A 157 -2.02 13.17 7.65
C ARG A 157 -3.30 13.31 6.84
N THR A 158 -4.42 12.95 7.45
CA THR A 158 -5.73 13.15 6.82
C THR A 158 -6.01 14.64 6.62
N ASN A 159 -6.27 15.05 5.39
CA ASN A 159 -6.76 16.39 5.07
C ASN A 159 -8.28 16.42 5.24
N VAL A 160 -8.75 16.82 6.41
CA VAL A 160 -10.18 16.83 6.75
C VAL A 160 -10.98 17.73 5.80
N ALA A 161 -10.46 18.91 5.45
CA ALA A 161 -11.13 19.82 4.53
C ALA A 161 -11.22 19.23 3.10
N GLY A 162 -10.14 18.61 2.62
CA GLY A 162 -10.11 17.89 1.34
C GLY A 162 -11.10 16.72 1.33
N LEU A 163 -11.13 15.93 2.39
CA LEU A 163 -12.05 14.81 2.55
C LEU A 163 -13.51 15.27 2.55
N LEU A 164 -13.85 16.30 3.31
CA LEU A 164 -15.22 16.84 3.34
C LEU A 164 -15.64 17.38 1.98
N ARG A 165 -14.75 18.09 1.29
CA ARG A 165 -15.01 18.60 -0.07
C ARG A 165 -15.23 17.45 -1.05
N TRP A 166 -14.41 16.40 -1.00
CA TRP A 166 -14.53 15.23 -1.85
C TRP A 166 -15.86 14.49 -1.63
N ILE A 167 -16.24 14.25 -0.36
CA ILE A 167 -17.54 13.66 0.00
C ILE A 167 -18.70 14.54 -0.51
N ALA A 168 -18.61 15.87 -0.38
CA ALA A 168 -19.66 16.78 -0.82
C ALA A 168 -19.87 16.80 -2.33
N THR A 169 -18.77 16.65 -3.12
CA THR A 169 -18.82 16.75 -4.58
C THR A 169 -19.03 15.40 -5.29
N ARG A 170 -18.67 14.27 -4.63
CA ARG A 170 -18.71 12.91 -5.21
C ARG A 170 -19.26 11.88 -4.23
N ARG A 171 -20.43 12.14 -3.65
CA ARG A 171 -21.00 11.35 -2.54
C ARG A 171 -21.01 9.84 -2.77
N GLY A 172 -21.41 9.37 -3.95
CA GLY A 172 -21.49 7.93 -4.27
C GLY A 172 -20.11 7.28 -4.29
N ASP A 173 -19.18 7.83 -5.07
CA ASP A 173 -17.83 7.30 -5.26
C ASP A 173 -17.00 7.43 -3.98
N ALA A 174 -17.16 8.55 -3.25
CA ALA A 174 -16.45 8.79 -2.00
C ALA A 174 -16.81 7.76 -0.92
N LEU A 175 -18.10 7.47 -0.74
CA LEU A 175 -18.55 6.48 0.24
C LEU A 175 -18.09 5.06 -0.13
N ALA A 176 -18.11 4.72 -1.42
CA ALA A 176 -17.58 3.44 -1.90
C ALA A 176 -16.09 3.31 -1.61
N SER A 177 -15.28 4.29 -2.00
CA SER A 177 -13.82 4.26 -1.78
C SER A 177 -13.46 4.25 -0.27
N ILE A 178 -14.18 4.99 0.58
CA ILE A 178 -13.97 4.94 2.04
C ILE A 178 -14.27 3.54 2.57
N ARG A 179 -15.39 2.94 2.16
CA ARG A 179 -15.77 1.57 2.57
C ARG A 179 -14.71 0.56 2.13
N ASP A 180 -14.21 0.69 0.90
CA ASP A 180 -13.24 -0.24 0.33
C ASP A 180 -11.87 -0.09 1.01
N ALA A 181 -11.42 1.12 1.30
CA ALA A 181 -10.23 1.36 2.13
C ALA A 181 -10.37 0.79 3.55
N LEU A 182 -11.52 0.95 4.20
CA LEU A 182 -11.78 0.36 5.52
C LEU A 182 -11.81 -1.17 5.47
N ARG A 183 -12.37 -1.76 4.41
CA ARG A 183 -12.36 -3.21 4.18
C ARG A 183 -10.92 -3.72 4.02
N ALA A 184 -10.12 -3.03 3.24
CA ALA A 184 -8.72 -3.38 3.03
C ALA A 184 -7.90 -3.28 4.34
N LEU A 185 -8.06 -2.20 5.12
CA LEU A 185 -7.40 -2.07 6.43
C LEU A 185 -7.82 -3.19 7.39
N LYS A 186 -9.09 -3.58 7.39
CA LYS A 186 -9.56 -4.71 8.21
C LYS A 186 -8.96 -6.05 7.77
N ALA A 187 -8.85 -6.27 6.46
CA ALA A 187 -8.21 -7.48 5.93
C ALA A 187 -6.73 -7.53 6.30
N LEU A 188 -6.02 -6.40 6.20
CA LEU A 188 -4.63 -6.26 6.61
C LEU A 188 -4.45 -6.55 8.12
N GLU A 189 -5.36 -6.03 8.96
CA GLU A 189 -5.40 -6.31 10.40
C GLU A 189 -5.53 -7.82 10.66
N GLN A 190 -6.50 -8.47 10.02
CA GLN A 190 -6.76 -9.91 10.19
C GLN A 190 -5.60 -10.80 9.71
N ALA A 191 -4.94 -10.42 8.64
CA ALA A 191 -3.83 -11.18 8.08
C ALA A 191 -2.56 -11.12 8.94
N VAL A 192 -2.35 -10.01 9.66
CA VAL A 192 -1.13 -9.76 10.47
C VAL A 192 -1.37 -10.02 11.95
N ALA A 193 -2.62 -10.01 12.45
CA ALA A 193 -2.98 -10.34 13.82
C ALA A 193 -2.87 -11.86 14.05
N THR A 194 -1.68 -12.33 14.33
CA THR A 194 -1.44 -13.76 14.69
C THR A 194 -0.59 -13.89 15.92
#